data_fcabfef9ce79a57b0aef4dbf147a346c
#
_entry.id   fcabfef9ce79a57b0aef4dbf147a346c
#
_cell.length_a   1.000
_cell.length_b   1.000
_cell.length_c   1.000
_cell.angle_alpha   90.00
_cell.angle_beta   90.00
_cell.angle_gamma   90.00
#
_symmetry.space_group_name_H-M   'P 1'
#
loop_
_entity.id
_entity.type
_entity.pdbx_description
1 polymer ?
#
loop_
_entity_poly.entity_id
_entity_poly.type
_entity_poly.pdbx_seq_one_letter_code
_entity_poly.pdbx_strand_id
1 'polypeptide(L)'
;MSRQSTDTAVSSQRLLASAIGVAITAIAAPQAAHADEAGQKKTDKDRVLSLDAATIVGEQQDETTYNVDRSASKKYTAPLLDTPRSVTVVPKQVIKDTAAVSLQDALRTVPGITFGAGEGGNPTGDRPFIRGFDAQSDTYVDGVRDTGAQTREIFNLEQIEVSKGPNSAFGGRGSAGGSLNLVSKQAKAGNFIDGGFTYGSDQTRRYTLDLNQEFLDGNAAFRLNLLKHDANVAGRDEVDVSRWGVAPSLTFGLGSPTRVTVSHYHLESDDTPDSGIPYAKSSDRSKHNPDKPVNVDRGNFYGLTGRDFQKSRIDTSTITVEHDLTDSLTIRNTSRYGNSHQDYLWTQPDDSQGNINNGSVWRRQNNRVSTTTTAVNQTDLFGEFYLGGFKNSFSTGLEFSREDSKRDGYTVDTNTGLGSNKCNPSLIG
;
A
#
# COMPACT_ATOMS: atom_id res chain seq x y z
N MET A 1 0.19 37.36 17.24
CA MET A 1 -1.24 36.99 17.34
C MET A 1 -1.34 35.57 17.85
N SER A 2 -2.00 35.38 18.97
CA SER A 2 -1.96 34.18 19.82
C SER A 2 -2.70 33.00 19.22
N ARG A 3 -2.05 31.84 19.22
CA ARG A 3 -2.70 30.53 19.01
C ARG A 3 -3.47 30.15 20.28
N GLN A 4 -4.75 29.90 20.17
CA GLN A 4 -5.47 29.07 21.12
C GLN A 4 -5.50 27.64 20.56
N SER A 5 -4.70 26.75 21.17
CA SER A 5 -4.78 25.33 20.97
C SER A 5 -5.75 24.76 22.02
N THR A 6 -6.83 24.15 21.60
CA THR A 6 -7.69 23.37 22.48
C THR A 6 -7.18 21.94 22.54
N ASP A 7 -6.66 21.60 23.73
CA ASP A 7 -6.21 20.25 24.10
C ASP A 7 -7.37 19.24 24.09
N THR A 8 -7.34 18.32 23.13
CA THR A 8 -8.17 17.08 23.15
C THR A 8 -7.38 15.82 22.82
N ALA A 9 -6.05 15.87 22.93
CA ALA A 9 -5.16 14.78 22.50
C ALA A 9 -4.91 13.68 23.56
N VAL A 10 -5.40 13.81 24.79
CA VAL A 10 -5.00 12.91 25.92
C VAL A 10 -5.86 11.67 26.05
N SER A 11 -7.05 11.60 25.45
CA SER A 11 -7.95 10.44 25.66
C SER A 11 -7.71 9.26 24.71
N SER A 12 -7.11 9.49 23.53
CA SER A 12 -6.93 8.43 22.51
C SER A 12 -5.77 7.48 22.81
N GLN A 13 -4.72 7.95 23.49
CA GLN A 13 -3.59 7.09 23.84
C GLN A 13 -3.94 6.04 24.91
N ARG A 14 -4.91 6.32 25.80
CA ARG A 14 -5.31 5.38 26.86
C ARG A 14 -6.15 4.20 26.36
N LEU A 15 -6.90 4.38 25.28
CA LEU A 15 -7.71 3.31 24.69
C LEU A 15 -6.87 2.34 23.85
N LEU A 16 -5.79 2.83 23.21
CA LEU A 16 -4.85 1.97 22.46
C LEU A 16 -4.04 1.08 23.41
N ALA A 17 -3.60 1.61 24.55
CA ALA A 17 -2.88 0.86 25.56
C ALA A 17 -3.74 -0.28 26.16
N SER A 18 -5.06 -0.10 26.24
CA SER A 18 -5.98 -1.14 26.73
C SER A 18 -6.21 -2.27 25.73
N ALA A 19 -6.23 -1.97 24.42
CA ALA A 19 -6.40 -2.99 23.36
C ALA A 19 -5.15 -3.87 23.21
N ILE A 20 -3.96 -3.29 23.38
CA ILE A 20 -2.68 -4.02 23.36
C ILE A 20 -2.51 -4.87 24.61
N GLY A 21 -2.99 -4.42 25.78
CA GLY A 21 -2.91 -5.14 27.04
C GLY A 21 -3.71 -6.46 27.06
N VAL A 22 -4.85 -6.53 26.35
CA VAL A 22 -5.69 -7.73 26.28
C VAL A 22 -5.06 -8.81 25.39
N ALA A 23 -4.31 -8.44 24.35
CA ALA A 23 -3.64 -9.41 23.48
C ALA A 23 -2.42 -10.08 24.16
N ILE A 24 -1.76 -9.41 25.10
CA ILE A 24 -0.56 -9.93 25.79
C ILE A 24 -0.91 -10.85 26.98
N THR A 25 -2.06 -10.65 27.63
CA THR A 25 -2.47 -11.47 28.78
C THR A 25 -2.96 -12.87 28.41
N ALA A 26 -3.27 -13.15 27.16
CA ALA A 26 -3.67 -14.49 26.70
C ALA A 26 -2.49 -15.48 26.48
N ILE A 27 -1.22 -15.02 26.55
CA ILE A 27 -0.03 -15.81 26.22
C ILE A 27 0.66 -16.41 27.46
N ALA A 28 0.27 -16.04 28.70
CA ALA A 28 0.94 -16.45 29.91
C ALA A 28 0.15 -17.47 30.73
N ALA A 29 -0.14 -18.65 30.18
CA ALA A 29 -0.53 -19.82 30.95
C ALA A 29 0.42 -20.99 30.70
N PRO A 30 1.29 -21.40 31.65
CA PRO A 30 2.11 -22.58 31.44
C PRO A 30 1.25 -23.83 31.68
N GLN A 31 1.08 -24.67 30.66
CA GLN A 31 0.59 -26.02 30.87
C GLN A 31 1.75 -26.93 31.25
N ALA A 32 1.64 -27.46 32.46
CA ALA A 32 2.52 -28.49 32.97
C ALA A 32 2.19 -29.83 32.29
N ALA A 33 3.17 -30.40 31.59
CA ALA A 33 3.11 -31.74 31.06
C ALA A 33 3.33 -32.76 32.18
N HIS A 34 2.39 -33.67 32.38
CA HIS A 34 2.65 -34.91 33.08
C HIS A 34 2.90 -36.02 32.07
N ALA A 35 4.11 -36.57 32.13
CA ALA A 35 4.43 -37.85 31.52
C ALA A 35 4.00 -38.98 32.43
N ASP A 36 3.31 -39.97 31.91
CA ASP A 36 3.23 -41.28 32.56
C ASP A 36 3.45 -42.39 31.51
N GLU A 37 4.48 -43.18 31.74
CA GLU A 37 4.80 -44.42 31.08
C GLU A 37 3.90 -45.57 31.54
N ALA A 38 3.34 -46.32 30.64
CA ALA A 38 3.20 -47.76 30.81
C ALA A 38 2.90 -48.49 29.54
N GLY A 39 3.77 -49.37 29.16
CA GLY A 39 3.65 -50.23 27.96
C GLY A 39 2.62 -51.34 28.17
N GLN A 40 2.07 -51.82 27.04
CA GLN A 40 1.79 -53.23 26.84
C GLN A 40 1.56 -53.61 25.38
N LYS A 41 1.92 -54.87 25.06
CA LYS A 41 2.07 -55.57 23.80
C LYS A 41 0.75 -55.89 23.07
N LYS A 42 0.87 -55.86 21.70
CA LYS A 42 0.28 -56.70 20.68
C LYS A 42 -1.18 -57.12 20.74
N THR A 43 -1.95 -56.76 19.71
CA THR A 43 -2.56 -57.78 18.81
C THR A 43 -2.89 -57.15 17.46
N ASP A 44 -2.52 -57.90 16.41
CA ASP A 44 -2.72 -57.65 15.01
C ASP A 44 -4.20 -57.79 14.66
N LYS A 45 -4.79 -56.82 13.99
CA LYS A 45 -5.88 -56.89 13.03
C LYS A 45 -6.71 -55.57 13.10
N ASP A 46 -6.29 -54.66 12.28
CA ASP A 46 -7.16 -53.89 11.39
C ASP A 46 -6.26 -52.88 10.66
N ARG A 47 -6.01 -53.24 9.42
CA ARG A 47 -5.26 -52.40 8.51
C ARG A 47 -6.13 -51.20 8.13
N VAL A 48 -6.17 -50.20 9.03
CA VAL A 48 -6.61 -48.86 8.68
C VAL A 48 -5.51 -48.29 7.79
N LEU A 49 -5.82 -48.10 6.53
CA LEU A 49 -5.03 -47.25 5.65
C LEU A 49 -5.00 -45.85 6.27
N SER A 50 -3.98 -45.58 7.08
CA SER A 50 -3.61 -44.22 7.39
C SER A 50 -3.07 -43.62 6.08
N LEU A 51 -3.90 -42.85 5.40
CA LEU A 51 -3.39 -41.85 4.48
C LEU A 51 -2.48 -40.96 5.30
N ASP A 52 -1.20 -40.94 4.93
CA ASP A 52 -0.24 -40.00 5.51
C ASP A 52 -0.90 -38.63 5.48
N ALA A 53 -1.03 -38.04 6.65
CA ALA A 53 -1.46 -36.66 6.76
C ALA A 53 -0.50 -35.83 5.90
N ALA A 54 -1.02 -35.30 4.80
CA ALA A 54 -0.25 -34.34 4.01
C ALA A 54 0.03 -33.18 4.91
N THR A 55 1.23 -33.16 5.47
CA THR A 55 1.76 -31.97 6.13
C THR A 55 1.79 -30.90 5.05
N ILE A 56 0.82 -29.99 5.07
CA ILE A 56 0.88 -28.78 4.27
C ILE A 56 1.95 -27.92 4.97
N VAL A 57 3.22 -28.24 4.70
CA VAL A 57 4.29 -27.28 4.81
C VAL A 57 3.84 -26.19 3.86
N GLY A 58 3.57 -24.99 4.38
CA GLY A 58 3.21 -23.87 3.52
C GLY A 58 4.29 -23.77 2.47
N GLU A 59 3.96 -24.13 1.23
CA GLU A 59 4.88 -24.08 0.11
C GLU A 59 5.39 -22.64 0.06
N GLN A 60 6.64 -22.48 0.43
CA GLN A 60 7.34 -21.21 0.25
C GLN A 60 7.32 -20.97 -1.25
N GLN A 61 6.49 -20.02 -1.71
CA GLN A 61 6.43 -19.69 -3.13
C GLN A 61 7.85 -19.38 -3.61
N ASP A 62 8.28 -20.07 -4.65
CA ASP A 62 9.56 -19.78 -5.27
C ASP A 62 9.53 -18.33 -5.78
N GLU A 63 10.26 -17.44 -5.12
CA GLU A 63 10.28 -16.00 -5.39
C GLU A 63 10.78 -15.65 -6.80
N THR A 64 11.30 -16.63 -7.52
CA THR A 64 11.81 -16.48 -8.89
C THR A 64 10.75 -16.78 -9.95
N THR A 65 9.55 -17.19 -9.56
CA THR A 65 8.51 -17.55 -10.51
C THR A 65 7.63 -16.38 -10.92
N TYR A 66 7.19 -16.40 -12.17
CA TYR A 66 6.18 -15.48 -12.69
C TYR A 66 4.75 -15.95 -12.38
N ASN A 67 4.58 -17.19 -11.98
CA ASN A 67 3.28 -17.79 -11.69
C ASN A 67 3.06 -17.85 -10.19
N VAL A 68 1.89 -17.40 -9.75
CA VAL A 68 1.44 -17.43 -8.37
C VAL A 68 0.15 -18.22 -8.31
N ASP A 69 0.16 -19.35 -7.65
CA ASP A 69 -0.99 -20.28 -7.61
C ASP A 69 -2.02 -19.88 -6.56
N ARG A 70 -1.63 -19.12 -5.53
CA ARG A 70 -2.51 -18.71 -4.44
C ARG A 70 -2.35 -17.23 -4.11
N SER A 71 -3.44 -16.59 -3.70
CA SER A 71 -3.39 -15.27 -3.10
C SER A 71 -2.68 -15.33 -1.73
N ALA A 72 -1.91 -14.29 -1.40
CA ALA A 72 -1.36 -14.13 -0.06
C ALA A 72 -2.46 -13.84 0.98
N SER A 73 -3.59 -13.29 0.53
CA SER A 73 -4.74 -13.07 1.39
C SER A 73 -5.42 -14.39 1.76
N LYS A 74 -5.39 -14.74 3.04
CA LYS A 74 -6.06 -15.94 3.58
C LYS A 74 -7.59 -15.91 3.46
N LYS A 75 -8.17 -14.78 3.04
CA LYS A 75 -9.59 -14.70 2.67
C LYS A 75 -9.91 -15.48 1.39
N TYR A 76 -8.90 -15.76 0.55
CA TYR A 76 -9.02 -16.66 -0.60
C TYR A 76 -8.59 -18.07 -0.18
N THR A 77 -9.56 -18.93 0.10
CA THR A 77 -9.32 -20.27 0.65
C THR A 77 -8.93 -21.31 -0.41
N ALA A 78 -9.17 -21.01 -1.69
CA ALA A 78 -8.85 -21.88 -2.82
C ALA A 78 -7.66 -21.33 -3.63
N PRO A 79 -6.98 -22.17 -4.44
CA PRO A 79 -6.05 -21.70 -5.46
C PRO A 79 -6.71 -20.69 -6.41
N LEU A 80 -5.92 -19.81 -7.02
CA LEU A 80 -6.45 -18.77 -7.92
C LEU A 80 -7.23 -19.35 -9.09
N LEU A 81 -6.81 -20.51 -9.60
CA LEU A 81 -7.49 -21.23 -10.69
C LEU A 81 -8.92 -21.68 -10.29
N ASP A 82 -9.10 -22.06 -9.03
CA ASP A 82 -10.39 -22.54 -8.49
C ASP A 82 -11.19 -21.40 -7.82
N THR A 83 -10.65 -20.18 -7.81
CA THR A 83 -11.30 -19.03 -7.21
C THR A 83 -12.27 -18.41 -8.22
N PRO A 84 -13.60 -18.31 -7.93
CA PRO A 84 -14.60 -17.79 -8.87
C PRO A 84 -14.54 -16.26 -8.99
N ARG A 85 -13.35 -15.70 -9.20
CA ARG A 85 -13.07 -14.29 -9.31
C ARG A 85 -11.90 -14.01 -10.25
N SER A 86 -11.89 -12.85 -10.86
CA SER A 86 -10.76 -12.39 -11.64
C SER A 86 -9.73 -11.74 -10.72
N VAL A 87 -8.74 -12.50 -10.29
CA VAL A 87 -7.59 -12.02 -9.53
C VAL A 87 -6.36 -12.07 -10.40
N THR A 88 -5.66 -10.96 -10.51
CA THR A 88 -4.35 -10.87 -11.19
C THR A 88 -3.31 -10.60 -10.13
N VAL A 89 -2.24 -11.39 -10.11
CA VAL A 89 -1.10 -11.19 -9.22
C VAL A 89 0.09 -10.71 -10.01
N VAL A 90 0.73 -9.66 -9.54
CA VAL A 90 2.01 -9.15 -10.03
C VAL A 90 3.07 -9.48 -8.98
N PRO A 91 3.84 -10.58 -9.15
CA PRO A 91 4.84 -11.00 -8.16
C PRO A 91 6.10 -10.11 -8.21
N LYS A 92 6.90 -10.19 -7.15
CA LYS A 92 8.18 -9.46 -7.00
C LYS A 92 9.08 -9.61 -8.23
N GLN A 93 9.13 -10.80 -8.84
CA GLN A 93 9.97 -11.04 -10.02
C GLN A 93 9.51 -10.19 -11.22
N VAL A 94 8.20 -10.08 -11.46
CA VAL A 94 7.68 -9.22 -12.54
C VAL A 94 7.97 -7.75 -12.25
N ILE A 95 7.81 -7.30 -11.00
CA ILE A 95 8.13 -5.93 -10.58
C ILE A 95 9.62 -5.63 -10.85
N LYS A 96 10.50 -6.57 -10.51
CA LYS A 96 11.96 -6.45 -10.71
C LYS A 96 12.32 -6.41 -12.19
N ASP A 97 11.80 -7.33 -12.99
CA ASP A 97 12.15 -7.47 -14.42
C ASP A 97 11.58 -6.35 -15.29
N THR A 98 10.46 -5.77 -14.88
CA THR A 98 9.90 -4.57 -15.55
C THR A 98 10.55 -3.27 -15.12
N ALA A 99 11.53 -3.33 -14.19
CA ALA A 99 12.19 -2.18 -13.58
C ALA A 99 11.20 -1.11 -13.06
N ALA A 100 10.04 -1.56 -12.57
CA ALA A 100 9.04 -0.69 -12.00
C ALA A 100 9.61 0.02 -10.75
N VAL A 101 9.34 1.32 -10.60
CA VAL A 101 9.77 2.13 -9.46
C VAL A 101 8.60 2.71 -8.67
N SER A 102 7.39 2.58 -9.19
CA SER A 102 6.15 3.06 -8.56
C SER A 102 5.04 2.02 -8.66
N LEU A 103 3.99 2.18 -7.86
CA LEU A 103 2.78 1.36 -7.96
C LEU A 103 2.15 1.46 -9.35
N GLN A 104 2.16 2.67 -9.93
CA GLN A 104 1.65 2.89 -11.28
C GLN A 104 2.44 2.10 -12.32
N ASP A 105 3.76 2.08 -12.24
CA ASP A 105 4.60 1.30 -13.16
C ASP A 105 4.34 -0.19 -13.04
N ALA A 106 4.29 -0.70 -11.82
CA ALA A 106 4.04 -2.12 -11.56
C ALA A 106 2.68 -2.59 -12.08
N LEU A 107 1.67 -1.72 -12.07
CA LEU A 107 0.31 -2.04 -12.53
C LEU A 107 0.06 -1.68 -14.00
N ARG A 108 1.01 -1.04 -14.69
CA ARG A 108 0.86 -0.61 -16.08
C ARG A 108 0.54 -1.75 -17.06
N THR A 109 1.00 -2.95 -16.75
CA THR A 109 0.76 -4.14 -17.57
C THR A 109 -0.53 -4.89 -17.22
N VAL A 110 -1.25 -4.46 -16.18
CA VAL A 110 -2.48 -5.13 -15.73
C VAL A 110 -3.69 -4.55 -16.48
N PRO A 111 -4.39 -5.34 -17.31
CA PRO A 111 -5.53 -4.85 -18.08
C PRO A 111 -6.67 -4.34 -17.18
N GLY A 112 -7.28 -3.21 -17.60
CA GLY A 112 -8.43 -2.63 -16.91
C GLY A 112 -8.08 -1.78 -15.69
N ILE A 113 -6.81 -1.45 -15.50
CA ILE A 113 -6.35 -0.46 -14.54
C ILE A 113 -5.85 0.79 -15.27
N THR A 114 -6.23 1.94 -14.78
CA THR A 114 -5.70 3.25 -15.17
C THR A 114 -5.45 4.07 -13.92
N PHE A 115 -4.66 5.12 -14.05
CA PHE A 115 -4.39 6.04 -12.95
C PHE A 115 -4.90 7.43 -13.30
N GLY A 116 -5.56 8.09 -12.35
CA GLY A 116 -5.99 9.47 -12.45
C GLY A 116 -4.97 10.41 -11.79
N ALA A 117 -4.93 11.63 -12.26
CA ALA A 117 -4.20 12.70 -11.61
C ALA A 117 -5.02 13.31 -10.47
N GLY A 118 -4.36 13.87 -9.47
CA GLY A 118 -5.00 14.75 -8.49
C GLY A 118 -5.34 16.08 -9.15
N GLU A 119 -6.61 16.49 -9.12
CA GLU A 119 -7.07 17.76 -9.68
C GLU A 119 -8.29 18.28 -8.91
N GLY A 120 -8.47 19.60 -8.91
CA GLY A 120 -9.72 20.21 -8.47
C GLY A 120 -10.12 19.93 -7.02
N GLY A 121 -9.14 19.79 -6.11
CA GLY A 121 -9.37 19.47 -4.71
C GLY A 121 -9.25 17.99 -4.36
N ASN A 122 -8.97 17.12 -5.34
CA ASN A 122 -8.54 15.77 -5.06
C ASN A 122 -7.10 15.80 -4.53
N PRO A 123 -6.78 14.99 -3.50
CA PRO A 123 -5.42 14.91 -3.00
C PRO A 123 -4.48 14.31 -4.06
N THR A 124 -3.22 14.73 -4.03
CA THR A 124 -2.14 14.07 -4.76
C THR A 124 -1.90 12.66 -4.17
N GLY A 125 -1.31 11.77 -4.95
CA GLY A 125 -1.02 10.39 -4.58
C GLY A 125 -1.60 9.39 -5.58
N ASP A 126 -1.48 8.13 -5.27
CA ASP A 126 -2.01 7.08 -6.13
C ASP A 126 -3.53 7.14 -6.21
N ARG A 127 -4.03 7.18 -7.43
CA ARG A 127 -5.46 7.16 -7.72
C ARG A 127 -5.77 6.11 -8.79
N PRO A 128 -5.77 4.83 -8.41
CA PRO A 128 -6.09 3.76 -9.34
C PRO A 128 -7.59 3.75 -9.68
N PHE A 129 -7.89 3.47 -10.95
CA PHE A 129 -9.22 3.16 -11.45
C PHE A 129 -9.22 1.71 -11.91
N ILE A 130 -10.16 0.91 -11.43
CA ILE A 130 -10.33 -0.48 -11.85
C ILE A 130 -11.63 -0.59 -12.63
N ARG A 131 -11.55 -0.99 -13.92
CA ARG A 131 -12.70 -1.04 -14.81
C ARG A 131 -13.48 0.29 -14.89
N GLY A 132 -12.77 1.42 -14.77
CA GLY A 132 -13.35 2.76 -14.83
C GLY A 132 -13.90 3.29 -13.50
N PHE A 133 -13.91 2.51 -12.43
CA PHE A 133 -14.32 2.95 -11.10
C PHE A 133 -13.13 3.36 -10.26
N ASP A 134 -13.25 4.47 -9.53
CA ASP A 134 -12.23 4.94 -8.60
C ASP A 134 -12.04 3.91 -7.47
N ALA A 135 -10.80 3.45 -7.32
CA ALA A 135 -10.40 2.44 -6.33
C ALA A 135 -9.38 2.98 -5.30
N GLN A 136 -9.25 4.31 -5.19
CA GLN A 136 -8.34 4.92 -4.21
C GLN A 136 -8.65 4.47 -2.78
N SER A 137 -9.92 4.32 -2.45
CA SER A 137 -10.38 3.85 -1.14
C SER A 137 -10.43 2.32 -1.00
N ASP A 138 -10.17 1.59 -2.08
CA ASP A 138 -10.22 0.13 -2.14
C ASP A 138 -8.81 -0.48 -2.24
N THR A 139 -7.81 0.23 -1.70
CA THR A 139 -6.44 -0.25 -1.56
C THR A 139 -6.22 -0.80 -0.16
N TYR A 140 -5.63 -1.99 -0.10
CA TYR A 140 -5.32 -2.73 1.12
C TYR A 140 -3.82 -3.01 1.17
N VAL A 141 -3.26 -3.07 2.36
CA VAL A 141 -1.91 -3.58 2.64
C VAL A 141 -2.06 -4.76 3.59
N ASP A 142 -1.58 -5.94 3.20
CA ASP A 142 -1.71 -7.20 3.95
C ASP A 142 -3.15 -7.51 4.39
N GLY A 143 -4.12 -7.17 3.54
CA GLY A 143 -5.54 -7.40 3.78
C GLY A 143 -6.23 -6.39 4.71
N VAL A 144 -5.49 -5.43 5.27
CA VAL A 144 -6.02 -4.30 6.04
C VAL A 144 -6.13 -3.08 5.15
N ARG A 145 -7.25 -2.38 5.19
CA ARG A 145 -7.49 -1.19 4.37
C ARG A 145 -6.45 -0.10 4.67
N ASP A 146 -5.87 0.44 3.60
CA ASP A 146 -4.87 1.49 3.65
C ASP A 146 -5.49 2.82 3.19
N THR A 147 -5.80 3.66 4.15
CA THR A 147 -6.48 4.93 3.92
C THR A 147 -5.50 6.10 3.83
N GLY A 148 -5.98 7.21 3.30
CA GLY A 148 -5.19 8.40 3.08
C GLY A 148 -4.69 8.52 1.64
N ALA A 149 -4.47 9.76 1.24
CA ALA A 149 -3.87 10.06 -0.05
C ALA A 149 -2.34 9.96 0.09
N GLN A 150 -1.75 8.99 -0.58
CA GLN A 150 -0.31 8.74 -0.53
C GLN A 150 0.18 8.15 -1.84
N THR A 151 1.44 8.41 -2.15
CA THR A 151 2.17 7.73 -3.22
C THR A 151 2.89 6.54 -2.60
N ARG A 152 2.55 5.34 -3.06
CA ARG A 152 3.09 4.09 -2.51
C ARG A 152 4.31 3.65 -3.27
N GLU A 153 5.36 3.38 -2.52
CA GLU A 153 6.58 2.78 -3.04
C GLU A 153 6.49 1.26 -3.04
N ILE A 154 7.23 0.63 -3.94
CA ILE A 154 7.19 -0.82 -4.16
C ILE A 154 8.36 -1.57 -3.54
N PHE A 155 9.33 -0.89 -2.90
CA PHE A 155 10.55 -1.52 -2.37
C PHE A 155 10.26 -2.57 -1.29
N ASN A 156 9.15 -2.43 -0.57
CA ASN A 156 8.71 -3.34 0.49
C ASN A 156 7.58 -4.27 0.06
N LEU A 157 7.40 -4.55 -1.24
CA LEU A 157 6.33 -5.43 -1.72
C LEU A 157 6.87 -6.76 -2.23
N GLU A 158 6.21 -7.87 -1.80
CA GLU A 158 6.40 -9.19 -2.37
C GLU A 158 5.54 -9.38 -3.62
N GLN A 159 4.31 -8.88 -3.60
CA GLN A 159 3.39 -8.96 -4.72
C GLN A 159 2.29 -7.92 -4.62
N ILE A 160 1.63 -7.67 -5.75
CA ILE A 160 0.43 -6.85 -5.83
C ILE A 160 -0.69 -7.72 -6.37
N GLU A 161 -1.80 -7.78 -5.65
CA GLU A 161 -2.98 -8.54 -6.04
C GLU A 161 -4.08 -7.58 -6.48
N VAL A 162 -4.63 -7.81 -7.66
CA VAL A 162 -5.71 -7.03 -8.25
C VAL A 162 -6.94 -7.90 -8.37
N SER A 163 -7.91 -7.68 -7.50
CA SER A 163 -9.22 -8.30 -7.59
C SER A 163 -10.15 -7.42 -8.40
N LYS A 164 -10.69 -7.93 -9.53
CA LYS A 164 -11.53 -7.14 -10.45
C LYS A 164 -13.01 -7.51 -10.29
N GLY A 165 -13.84 -6.49 -10.19
CA GLY A 165 -15.28 -6.60 -9.96
C GLY A 165 -15.66 -6.42 -8.50
N PRO A 166 -16.97 -6.53 -8.14
CA PRO A 166 -17.44 -6.30 -6.78
C PRO A 166 -16.72 -7.19 -5.75
N ASN A 167 -16.14 -6.60 -4.73
CA ASN A 167 -15.32 -7.29 -3.73
C ASN A 167 -15.75 -7.02 -2.28
N SER A 168 -16.97 -6.57 -2.06
CA SER A 168 -17.47 -6.16 -0.73
C SER A 168 -17.48 -7.30 0.29
N ALA A 169 -17.70 -8.54 -0.13
CA ALA A 169 -17.68 -9.71 0.77
C ALA A 169 -16.29 -9.96 1.40
N PHE A 170 -15.20 -9.53 0.74
CA PHE A 170 -13.83 -9.68 1.23
C PHE A 170 -13.30 -8.40 1.87
N GLY A 171 -13.69 -7.24 1.35
CA GLY A 171 -13.24 -5.94 1.83
C GLY A 171 -14.08 -5.37 2.96
N GLY A 172 -15.23 -5.97 3.27
CA GLY A 172 -16.17 -5.47 4.27
C GLY A 172 -16.89 -4.18 3.87
N ARG A 173 -16.61 -3.63 2.68
CA ARG A 173 -17.22 -2.41 2.13
C ARG A 173 -17.48 -2.57 0.63
N GLY A 174 -18.39 -1.74 0.09
CA GLY A 174 -18.71 -1.77 -1.34
C GLY A 174 -17.51 -1.33 -2.19
N SER A 175 -17.09 -2.19 -3.09
CA SER A 175 -16.09 -1.94 -4.12
C SER A 175 -16.75 -2.31 -5.45
N ALA A 176 -16.94 -1.33 -6.34
CA ALA A 176 -17.62 -1.55 -7.61
C ALA A 176 -16.68 -2.09 -8.68
N GLY A 177 -15.51 -1.50 -8.83
CA GLY A 177 -14.53 -1.86 -9.85
C GLY A 177 -13.62 -3.02 -9.45
N GLY A 178 -13.33 -3.11 -8.16
CA GLY A 178 -12.37 -4.07 -7.60
C GLY A 178 -11.54 -3.46 -6.49
N SER A 179 -10.51 -4.18 -6.08
CA SER A 179 -9.58 -3.76 -5.02
C SER A 179 -8.16 -4.14 -5.33
N LEU A 180 -7.22 -3.41 -4.74
CA LEU A 180 -5.79 -3.71 -4.73
C LEU A 180 -5.41 -4.22 -3.35
N ASN A 181 -4.60 -5.28 -3.28
CA ASN A 181 -3.95 -5.72 -2.06
C ASN A 181 -2.44 -5.73 -2.28
N LEU A 182 -1.73 -4.91 -1.52
CA LEU A 182 -0.28 -4.81 -1.53
C LEU A 182 0.26 -5.73 -0.44
N VAL A 183 1.03 -6.73 -0.82
CA VAL A 183 1.60 -7.72 0.10
C VAL A 183 2.99 -7.28 0.49
N SER A 184 3.17 -6.98 1.77
CA SER A 184 4.44 -6.51 2.31
C SER A 184 5.45 -7.64 2.45
N LYS A 185 6.72 -7.31 2.27
CA LYS A 185 7.84 -8.16 2.65
C LYS A 185 7.92 -8.30 4.16
N GLN A 186 7.84 -9.54 4.65
CA GLN A 186 7.93 -9.86 6.07
C GLN A 186 9.13 -10.79 6.34
N ALA A 187 9.63 -10.77 7.57
CA ALA A 187 10.70 -11.66 8.00
C ALA A 187 10.21 -13.12 7.92
N LYS A 188 11.04 -13.98 7.31
CA LYS A 188 10.72 -15.37 6.98
C LYS A 188 11.92 -16.28 7.18
N ALA A 189 11.71 -17.58 7.05
CA ALA A 189 12.80 -18.56 7.06
C ALA A 189 13.78 -18.29 5.93
N GLY A 190 15.06 -18.62 6.16
CA GLY A 190 16.18 -18.44 5.25
C GLY A 190 16.95 -17.14 5.46
N ASN A 191 18.21 -17.18 5.04
CA ASN A 191 19.16 -16.05 5.14
C ASN A 191 19.47 -15.58 3.72
N PHE A 192 19.21 -14.30 3.43
CA PHE A 192 19.56 -13.71 2.14
C PHE A 192 19.80 -12.21 2.26
N ILE A 193 20.53 -11.70 1.28
CA ILE A 193 20.71 -10.28 1.02
C ILE A 193 20.44 -10.07 -0.47
N ASP A 194 19.46 -9.24 -0.81
CA ASP A 194 19.21 -8.76 -2.17
C ASP A 194 19.33 -7.24 -2.19
N GLY A 195 19.97 -6.69 -3.19
CA GLY A 195 20.20 -5.26 -3.30
C GLY A 195 20.12 -4.81 -4.74
N GLY A 196 19.64 -3.59 -4.94
CA GLY A 196 19.55 -2.99 -6.25
C GLY A 196 20.21 -1.62 -6.29
N PHE A 197 20.92 -1.36 -7.39
CA PHE A 197 21.36 -0.03 -7.75
C PHE A 197 20.91 0.27 -9.18
N THR A 198 20.16 1.35 -9.33
CA THR A 198 19.74 1.84 -10.64
C THR A 198 20.32 3.22 -10.87
N TYR A 199 20.99 3.38 -12.01
CA TYR A 199 21.45 4.65 -12.51
C TYR A 199 20.85 4.87 -13.90
N GLY A 200 20.28 6.03 -14.14
CA GLY A 200 19.61 6.34 -15.41
C GLY A 200 19.89 7.77 -15.88
N SER A 201 19.36 8.10 -17.07
CA SER A 201 19.23 9.49 -17.52
C SER A 201 18.47 10.31 -16.46
N ASP A 202 18.50 11.63 -16.60
CA ASP A 202 17.79 12.55 -15.73
C ASP A 202 18.21 12.40 -14.25
N GLN A 203 19.50 12.13 -14.03
CA GLN A 203 20.14 12.01 -12.72
C GLN A 203 19.50 10.93 -11.81
N THR A 204 18.81 9.95 -12.40
CA THR A 204 18.19 8.88 -11.64
C THR A 204 19.22 8.08 -10.86
N ARG A 205 19.02 7.98 -9.54
CA ARG A 205 19.80 7.17 -8.60
C ARG A 205 18.84 6.49 -7.65
N ARG A 206 18.76 5.17 -7.72
CA ARG A 206 17.92 4.38 -6.83
C ARG A 206 18.72 3.29 -6.18
N TYR A 207 18.65 3.20 -4.87
CA TYR A 207 19.28 2.20 -4.04
C TYR A 207 18.21 1.46 -3.26
N THR A 208 18.26 0.13 -3.29
CA THR A 208 17.38 -0.73 -2.50
C THR A 208 18.17 -1.79 -1.80
N LEU A 209 17.76 -2.19 -0.61
CA LEU A 209 18.29 -3.30 0.15
C LEU A 209 17.14 -4.12 0.71
N ASP A 210 17.25 -5.44 0.65
CA ASP A 210 16.36 -6.42 1.25
C ASP A 210 17.24 -7.48 1.95
N LEU A 211 17.32 -7.40 3.25
CA LEU A 211 18.13 -8.32 4.09
C LEU A 211 17.16 -9.13 4.95
N ASN A 212 17.32 -10.45 4.95
CA ASN A 212 16.61 -11.35 5.87
C ASN A 212 17.61 -12.23 6.61
N GLN A 213 17.50 -12.30 7.92
CA GLN A 213 18.39 -13.05 8.77
C GLN A 213 17.60 -13.85 9.81
N GLU A 214 17.77 -15.16 9.81
CA GLU A 214 17.29 -16.04 10.88
C GLU A 214 18.17 -15.95 12.14
N PHE A 215 17.55 -16.19 13.28
CA PHE A 215 18.20 -16.32 14.57
C PHE A 215 17.35 -17.21 15.49
N LEU A 216 17.82 -17.50 16.72
CA LEU A 216 17.18 -18.43 17.66
C LEU A 216 16.96 -19.83 17.04
N ASP A 217 18.01 -20.39 16.45
CA ASP A 217 18.00 -21.70 15.80
C ASP A 217 16.90 -21.87 14.73
N GLY A 218 16.64 -20.78 13.97
CA GLY A 218 15.63 -20.74 12.92
C GLY A 218 14.20 -20.48 13.41
N ASN A 219 13.98 -20.28 14.72
CA ASN A 219 12.65 -20.01 15.28
C ASN A 219 12.23 -18.54 15.15
N ALA A 220 13.14 -17.65 14.80
CA ALA A 220 12.87 -16.24 14.55
C ALA A 220 13.66 -15.71 13.37
N ALA A 221 13.15 -14.67 12.74
CA ALA A 221 13.84 -13.94 11.68
C ALA A 221 13.61 -12.44 11.79
N PHE A 222 14.60 -11.70 11.31
CA PHE A 222 14.54 -10.27 11.10
C PHE A 222 14.68 -9.96 9.62
N ARG A 223 13.85 -9.08 9.08
CA ARG A 223 13.99 -8.57 7.70
C ARG A 223 14.02 -7.05 7.71
N LEU A 224 14.89 -6.48 6.88
CA LEU A 224 15.04 -5.05 6.71
C LEU A 224 15.01 -4.70 5.24
N ASN A 225 14.09 -3.82 4.86
CA ASN A 225 14.05 -3.23 3.54
C ASN A 225 14.38 -1.75 3.63
N LEU A 226 15.25 -1.27 2.73
CA LEU A 226 15.68 0.13 2.63
C LEU A 226 15.46 0.64 1.21
N LEU A 227 15.16 1.94 1.11
CA LEU A 227 15.04 2.69 -0.13
C LEU A 227 15.72 4.04 0.00
N LYS A 228 16.48 4.43 -1.03
CA LYS A 228 16.79 5.83 -1.35
C LYS A 228 16.63 6.02 -2.86
N HIS A 229 15.86 7.02 -3.27
CA HIS A 229 15.56 7.32 -4.66
C HIS A 229 15.59 8.83 -4.89
N ASP A 230 16.46 9.27 -5.80
CA ASP A 230 16.55 10.64 -6.28
C ASP A 230 16.57 10.61 -7.80
N ALA A 231 15.75 11.42 -8.46
CA ALA A 231 15.67 11.50 -9.91
C ALA A 231 15.05 12.83 -10.36
N ASN A 232 15.45 13.31 -11.53
CA ASN A 232 14.64 14.26 -12.27
C ASN A 232 13.60 13.49 -13.09
N VAL A 233 12.50 14.13 -13.49
CA VAL A 233 11.50 13.51 -14.36
C VAL A 233 11.87 13.71 -15.82
N ALA A 234 12.07 12.61 -16.53
CA ALA A 234 12.48 12.62 -17.95
C ALA A 234 11.57 13.48 -18.82
N GLY A 235 12.16 14.41 -19.56
CA GLY A 235 11.45 15.31 -20.47
C GLY A 235 10.60 16.37 -19.76
N ARG A 236 10.87 16.64 -18.48
CA ARG A 236 10.27 17.73 -17.72
C ARG A 236 11.36 18.61 -17.10
N ASP A 237 11.25 19.90 -17.28
CA ASP A 237 12.16 20.86 -16.65
C ASP A 237 11.76 21.06 -15.19
N GLU A 238 12.72 21.27 -14.32
CA GLU A 238 12.52 21.62 -12.90
C GLU A 238 11.71 20.61 -12.05
N VAL A 239 11.43 19.43 -12.58
CA VAL A 239 10.65 18.40 -11.86
C VAL A 239 11.57 17.32 -11.33
N ASP A 240 11.58 17.15 -10.02
CA ASP A 240 12.40 16.17 -9.32
C ASP A 240 11.59 15.35 -8.30
N VAL A 241 12.16 14.21 -7.94
CA VAL A 241 11.62 13.25 -6.99
C VAL A 241 12.73 12.88 -6.01
N SER A 242 12.48 13.00 -4.71
CA SER A 242 13.40 12.57 -3.66
C SER A 242 12.66 11.78 -2.60
N ARG A 243 13.02 10.49 -2.41
CA ARG A 243 12.33 9.59 -1.49
C ARG A 243 13.30 8.73 -0.72
N TRP A 244 12.98 8.44 0.51
CA TRP A 244 13.66 7.43 1.29
C TRP A 244 12.67 6.67 2.16
N GLY A 245 12.98 5.41 2.44
CA GLY A 245 12.10 4.57 3.23
C GLY A 245 12.86 3.45 3.96
N VAL A 246 12.26 2.99 5.04
CA VAL A 246 12.73 1.87 5.83
C VAL A 246 11.56 1.01 6.29
N ALA A 247 11.72 -0.30 6.14
CA ALA A 247 10.67 -1.25 6.54
C ALA A 247 11.30 -2.46 7.24
N PRO A 248 11.52 -2.39 8.56
CA PRO A 248 11.92 -3.53 9.37
C PRO A 248 10.73 -4.42 9.69
N SER A 249 10.95 -5.72 9.76
CA SER A 249 10.01 -6.69 10.33
C SER A 249 10.73 -7.75 11.15
N LEU A 250 10.03 -8.31 12.11
CA LEU A 250 10.53 -9.32 13.04
C LEU A 250 9.45 -10.38 13.23
N THR A 251 9.77 -11.63 12.94
CA THR A 251 8.86 -12.76 13.13
C THR A 251 9.43 -13.72 14.14
N PHE A 252 8.63 -14.13 15.12
CA PHE A 252 8.89 -15.17 16.09
C PHE A 252 7.97 -16.36 15.86
N GLY A 253 8.43 -17.55 16.23
CA GLY A 253 7.65 -18.79 16.12
C GLY A 253 7.62 -19.35 14.71
N LEU A 254 8.65 -19.10 13.91
CA LEU A 254 8.81 -19.74 12.59
C LEU A 254 8.83 -21.28 12.79
N GLY A 255 7.99 -21.99 12.00
CA GLY A 255 7.87 -23.44 12.13
C GLY A 255 7.07 -23.91 13.36
N SER A 256 6.49 -23.01 14.14
CA SER A 256 5.61 -23.36 15.28
C SER A 256 4.15 -23.01 14.98
N PRO A 257 3.20 -23.62 15.71
CA PRO A 257 1.77 -23.28 15.55
C PRO A 257 1.42 -21.84 15.87
N THR A 258 2.25 -21.13 16.67
CA THR A 258 2.01 -19.72 17.01
C THR A 258 3.12 -18.87 16.41
N ARG A 259 2.73 -17.92 15.60
CA ARG A 259 3.65 -16.97 14.94
C ARG A 259 3.26 -15.54 15.30
N VAL A 260 4.25 -14.73 15.63
CA VAL A 260 4.06 -13.32 15.93
C VAL A 260 4.98 -12.51 15.03
N THR A 261 4.39 -11.64 14.20
CA THR A 261 5.13 -10.72 13.34
C THR A 261 4.88 -9.28 13.78
N VAL A 262 5.95 -8.53 13.97
CA VAL A 262 5.93 -7.09 14.23
C VAL A 262 6.63 -6.42 13.07
N SER A 263 6.00 -5.44 12.46
CA SER A 263 6.56 -4.67 11.35
C SER A 263 6.30 -3.19 11.50
N HIS A 264 7.22 -2.42 10.93
CA HIS A 264 7.08 -0.97 10.78
C HIS A 264 7.42 -0.58 9.35
N TYR A 265 6.70 0.38 8.81
CA TYR A 265 6.94 0.98 7.50
C TYR A 265 7.04 2.48 7.67
N HIS A 266 8.13 3.05 7.16
CA HIS A 266 8.35 4.48 7.11
C HIS A 266 8.74 4.88 5.69
N LEU A 267 8.10 5.94 5.18
CA LEU A 267 8.42 6.55 3.89
C LEU A 267 8.31 8.06 4.01
N GLU A 268 9.32 8.76 3.53
CA GLU A 268 9.26 10.20 3.30
C GLU A 268 9.52 10.51 1.83
N SER A 269 8.78 11.48 1.29
CA SER A 269 9.04 12.07 -0.01
C SER A 269 9.05 13.60 0.06
N ASP A 270 9.92 14.19 -0.77
CA ASP A 270 9.99 15.62 -1.02
C ASP A 270 10.15 15.79 -2.54
N ASP A 271 9.02 15.93 -3.23
CA ASP A 271 8.94 15.94 -4.67
C ASP A 271 8.57 17.35 -5.18
N THR A 272 9.06 17.74 -6.35
CA THR A 272 8.54 18.91 -7.06
C THR A 272 7.29 18.51 -7.84
N PRO A 273 6.11 19.06 -7.50
CA PRO A 273 4.87 18.67 -8.14
C PRO A 273 4.78 19.18 -9.58
N ASP A 274 4.28 18.36 -10.49
CA ASP A 274 4.08 18.70 -11.89
C ASP A 274 2.62 18.58 -12.31
N SER A 275 2.07 19.66 -12.84
CA SER A 275 0.71 19.71 -13.40
C SER A 275 0.65 19.44 -14.91
N GLY A 276 1.81 19.18 -15.54
CA GLY A 276 1.91 18.97 -16.96
C GLY A 276 1.73 20.25 -17.78
N ILE A 277 1.38 20.09 -19.04
CA ILE A 277 1.20 21.20 -20.02
C ILE A 277 -0.27 21.61 -20.12
N PRO A 278 -0.57 22.86 -20.54
CA PRO A 278 -1.93 23.34 -20.69
C PRO A 278 -2.76 22.49 -21.67
N TYR A 279 -4.04 22.38 -21.40
CA TYR A 279 -5.02 21.70 -22.24
C TYR A 279 -6.08 22.69 -22.71
N ALA A 280 -6.31 22.78 -24.03
CA ALA A 280 -7.31 23.66 -24.58
C ALA A 280 -8.70 22.98 -24.60
N LYS A 281 -9.72 23.66 -24.06
CA LYS A 281 -11.10 23.16 -24.08
C LYS A 281 -11.81 23.51 -25.38
N SER A 282 -12.65 22.62 -25.87
CA SER A 282 -13.46 22.83 -27.08
C SER A 282 -14.41 24.02 -26.95
N SER A 283 -14.91 24.30 -25.75
CA SER A 283 -15.78 25.43 -25.46
C SER A 283 -15.14 26.79 -25.70
N ASP A 284 -13.82 26.85 -25.66
CA ASP A 284 -13.08 28.12 -25.74
C ASP A 284 -12.86 28.59 -27.18
N ARG A 285 -13.41 27.87 -28.20
CA ARG A 285 -13.21 28.12 -29.62
C ARG A 285 -11.74 28.39 -30.00
N SER A 286 -10.84 27.70 -29.30
CA SER A 286 -9.42 27.88 -29.34
C SER A 286 -8.91 27.64 -30.79
N LYS A 287 -8.05 28.52 -31.24
CA LYS A 287 -7.23 28.31 -32.46
C LYS A 287 -6.19 27.19 -32.25
N HIS A 288 -6.01 26.73 -31.00
CA HIS A 288 -5.01 25.76 -30.60
C HIS A 288 -5.63 24.37 -30.38
N ASN A 289 -6.10 23.68 -31.42
CA ASN A 289 -6.60 22.31 -31.37
C ASN A 289 -7.52 22.04 -30.15
N PRO A 290 -8.82 22.28 -30.23
CA PRO A 290 -9.75 22.04 -29.15
C PRO A 290 -9.67 20.57 -28.71
N ASP A 291 -9.84 20.32 -27.41
CA ASP A 291 -9.79 19.00 -26.77
C ASP A 291 -8.44 18.26 -26.93
N LYS A 292 -7.35 18.99 -26.98
CA LYS A 292 -5.99 18.45 -27.04
C LYS A 292 -5.04 19.28 -26.17
N PRO A 293 -3.91 18.68 -25.75
CA PRO A 293 -2.81 19.45 -25.17
C PRO A 293 -2.36 20.56 -26.14
N VAL A 294 -2.07 21.72 -25.59
CA VAL A 294 -1.55 22.85 -26.37
C VAL A 294 -0.19 22.47 -26.96
N ASN A 295 0.07 22.92 -28.17
CA ASN A 295 1.36 22.69 -28.85
C ASN A 295 2.44 23.62 -28.31
N VAL A 296 3.03 23.20 -27.17
CA VAL A 296 4.16 23.87 -26.52
C VAL A 296 5.24 22.81 -26.25
N ASP A 297 6.44 23.26 -25.88
CA ASP A 297 7.47 22.33 -25.46
C ASP A 297 6.95 21.50 -24.27
N ARG A 298 7.12 20.19 -24.34
CA ARG A 298 6.68 19.27 -23.28
C ARG A 298 7.54 19.36 -22.03
N GLY A 299 8.75 19.87 -22.15
CA GLY A 299 9.64 20.16 -21.03
C GLY A 299 9.14 21.29 -20.14
N ASN A 300 8.39 22.24 -20.69
CA ASN A 300 7.98 23.45 -19.97
C ASN A 300 7.33 23.15 -18.61
N PHE A 301 7.87 23.73 -17.58
CA PHE A 301 7.34 23.70 -16.21
C PHE A 301 6.46 24.92 -15.95
N TYR A 302 5.21 24.68 -15.57
CA TYR A 302 4.24 25.75 -15.30
C TYR A 302 4.07 26.05 -13.81
N GLY A 303 4.86 25.40 -12.96
CA GLY A 303 4.95 25.65 -11.52
C GLY A 303 5.80 26.89 -11.17
N LEU A 304 6.07 27.05 -9.90
CA LEU A 304 6.95 28.09 -9.34
C LEU A 304 8.07 27.40 -8.53
N THR A 305 9.27 27.35 -9.09
CA THR A 305 10.42 26.63 -8.53
C THR A 305 10.81 27.05 -7.12
N GLY A 306 10.66 28.29 -6.76
CA GLY A 306 11.00 28.78 -5.41
C GLY A 306 9.87 28.62 -4.37
N ARG A 307 8.72 28.03 -4.74
CA ARG A 307 7.55 27.99 -3.87
C ARG A 307 6.89 26.62 -3.83
N ASP A 308 6.74 25.99 -4.99
CA ASP A 308 5.93 24.76 -5.11
C ASP A 308 6.69 23.57 -4.52
N PHE A 309 5.98 22.74 -3.77
CA PHE A 309 6.52 21.54 -3.13
C PHE A 309 5.42 20.51 -2.89
N GLN A 310 5.82 19.26 -2.77
CA GLN A 310 4.95 18.15 -2.39
C GLN A 310 5.69 17.22 -1.45
N LYS A 311 5.34 17.27 -0.18
CA LYS A 311 5.94 16.46 0.88
C LYS A 311 4.95 15.45 1.40
N SER A 312 5.41 14.23 1.61
CA SER A 312 4.62 13.24 2.32
C SER A 312 5.46 12.46 3.32
N ARG A 313 4.79 12.01 4.39
CA ARG A 313 5.37 11.14 5.39
C ARG A 313 4.34 10.10 5.80
N ILE A 314 4.75 8.84 5.78
CA ILE A 314 3.91 7.70 6.09
C ILE A 314 4.62 6.87 7.14
N ASP A 315 3.92 6.60 8.25
CA ASP A 315 4.37 5.74 9.33
C ASP A 315 3.28 4.70 9.60
N THR A 316 3.61 3.41 9.51
CA THR A 316 2.66 2.34 9.79
C THR A 316 3.33 1.25 10.61
N SER A 317 2.73 0.93 11.76
CA SER A 317 3.17 -0.17 12.63
C SER A 317 2.09 -1.25 12.64
N THR A 318 2.50 -2.50 12.49
CA THR A 318 1.58 -3.65 12.46
C THR A 318 2.11 -4.76 13.37
N ILE A 319 1.20 -5.36 14.14
CA ILE A 319 1.43 -6.58 14.88
C ILE A 319 0.44 -7.62 14.39
N THR A 320 0.93 -8.76 13.93
CA THR A 320 0.11 -9.89 13.52
C THR A 320 0.43 -11.09 14.39
N VAL A 321 -0.59 -11.70 14.97
CA VAL A 321 -0.50 -12.96 15.74
C VAL A 321 -1.30 -13.99 14.99
N GLU A 322 -0.67 -15.09 14.59
CA GLU A 322 -1.32 -16.24 13.98
C GLU A 322 -1.17 -17.46 14.90
N HIS A 323 -2.24 -18.23 15.03
CA HIS A 323 -2.22 -19.48 15.78
C HIS A 323 -3.00 -20.57 15.04
N ASP A 324 -2.33 -21.67 14.74
CA ASP A 324 -2.94 -22.85 14.15
C ASP A 324 -3.63 -23.63 15.28
N LEU A 325 -4.96 -23.52 15.34
CA LEU A 325 -5.80 -24.24 16.32
C LEU A 325 -5.79 -25.76 16.04
N THR A 326 -5.73 -26.10 14.76
CA THR A 326 -5.53 -27.45 14.23
C THR A 326 -4.74 -27.35 12.92
N ASP A 327 -4.36 -28.47 12.31
CA ASP A 327 -3.67 -28.48 11.00
C ASP A 327 -4.49 -27.84 9.87
N SER A 328 -5.79 -27.66 10.05
CA SER A 328 -6.70 -27.11 9.05
C SER A 328 -7.44 -25.85 9.49
N LEU A 329 -7.19 -25.33 10.68
CA LEU A 329 -7.91 -24.18 11.24
C LEU A 329 -6.95 -23.21 11.89
N THR A 330 -6.92 -21.97 11.39
CA THR A 330 -6.05 -20.91 11.89
C THR A 330 -6.86 -19.70 12.35
N ILE A 331 -6.52 -19.14 13.48
CA ILE A 331 -6.97 -17.84 13.95
C ILE A 331 -5.83 -16.82 13.75
N ARG A 332 -6.16 -15.64 13.24
CA ARG A 332 -5.20 -14.54 13.08
C ARG A 332 -5.78 -13.24 13.64
N ASN A 333 -4.99 -12.52 14.41
CA ASN A 333 -5.30 -11.15 14.81
C ASN A 333 -4.24 -10.21 14.24
N THR A 334 -4.69 -9.14 13.59
CA THR A 334 -3.85 -8.06 13.06
C THR A 334 -4.25 -6.76 13.72
N SER A 335 -3.30 -6.11 14.39
CA SER A 335 -3.44 -4.78 14.96
C SER A 335 -2.53 -3.82 14.18
N ARG A 336 -3.09 -2.76 13.61
CA ARG A 336 -2.36 -1.76 12.81
C ARG A 336 -2.65 -0.36 13.30
N TYR A 337 -1.59 0.44 13.40
CA TYR A 337 -1.65 1.88 13.59
C TYR A 337 -0.89 2.57 12.47
N GLY A 338 -1.55 3.47 11.76
CA GLY A 338 -0.98 4.21 10.63
C GLY A 338 -1.18 5.71 10.79
N ASN A 339 -0.19 6.47 10.30
CA ASN A 339 -0.24 7.91 10.16
C ASN A 339 0.26 8.27 8.78
N SER A 340 -0.55 9.00 8.01
CA SER A 340 -0.18 9.54 6.70
C SER A 340 -0.33 11.05 6.75
N HIS A 341 0.79 11.75 6.55
CA HIS A 341 0.84 13.19 6.45
C HIS A 341 1.18 13.61 5.03
N GLN A 342 0.42 14.56 4.49
CA GLN A 342 0.64 15.12 3.17
C GLN A 342 0.57 16.64 3.27
N ASP A 343 1.59 17.30 2.71
CA ASP A 343 1.71 18.75 2.68
C ASP A 343 2.17 19.18 1.29
N TYR A 344 1.34 19.93 0.59
CA TYR A 344 1.70 20.41 -0.73
C TYR A 344 1.14 21.78 -1.06
N LEU A 345 1.90 22.47 -1.86
CA LEU A 345 1.47 23.67 -2.57
C LEU A 345 2.02 23.57 -3.98
N TRP A 346 1.17 23.62 -4.97
CA TRP A 346 1.56 23.52 -6.36
C TRP A 346 0.79 24.50 -7.24
N THR A 347 1.41 24.87 -8.34
CA THR A 347 0.83 25.72 -9.37
C THR A 347 0.46 24.86 -10.58
N GLN A 348 -0.74 25.06 -11.09
CA GLN A 348 -1.19 24.41 -12.32
C GLN A 348 -1.62 25.44 -13.37
N PRO A 349 -1.46 25.14 -14.68
CA PRO A 349 -2.03 25.93 -15.74
C PRO A 349 -3.57 25.88 -15.67
N ASP A 350 -4.22 27.01 -15.86
CA ASP A 350 -5.68 27.16 -15.82
C ASP A 350 -6.16 27.90 -17.08
N ASP A 351 -6.84 27.19 -17.97
CA ASP A 351 -7.42 27.79 -19.19
C ASP A 351 -8.89 28.22 -19.02
N SER A 352 -9.39 28.34 -17.80
CA SER A 352 -10.78 28.73 -17.53
C SER A 352 -11.16 30.11 -18.10
N GLN A 353 -10.20 30.93 -18.44
CA GLN A 353 -10.40 32.28 -19.00
C GLN A 353 -10.11 32.36 -20.50
N GLY A 354 -9.75 31.25 -21.17
CA GLY A 354 -9.45 31.20 -22.59
C GLY A 354 -8.19 31.97 -23.00
N ASN A 355 -7.26 32.21 -22.07
CA ASN A 355 -6.04 33.00 -22.34
C ASN A 355 -5.06 32.32 -23.28
N ILE A 356 -5.17 31.03 -23.48
CA ILE A 356 -4.37 30.24 -24.43
C ILE A 356 -4.48 30.84 -25.85
N ASN A 357 -5.66 31.35 -26.23
CA ASN A 357 -5.87 31.99 -27.53
C ASN A 357 -5.02 33.25 -27.71
N ASN A 358 -4.59 33.87 -26.63
CA ASN A 358 -3.78 35.09 -26.64
C ASN A 358 -2.28 34.79 -26.36
N GLY A 359 -1.87 33.54 -26.46
CA GLY A 359 -0.49 33.13 -26.15
C GLY A 359 -0.10 33.21 -24.68
N SER A 360 -1.07 33.15 -23.77
CA SER A 360 -0.86 33.22 -22.34
C SER A 360 -1.63 32.12 -21.65
N VAL A 361 -1.19 31.71 -20.46
CA VAL A 361 -1.92 30.78 -19.60
C VAL A 361 -2.04 31.34 -18.19
N TRP A 362 -3.21 31.25 -17.61
CA TRP A 362 -3.38 31.54 -16.19
C TRP A 362 -2.82 30.41 -15.37
N ARG A 363 -2.31 30.74 -14.20
CA ARG A 363 -1.84 29.76 -13.23
C ARG A 363 -2.70 29.86 -11.97
N ARG A 364 -3.16 28.70 -11.50
CA ARG A 364 -3.91 28.56 -10.29
C ARG A 364 -3.11 27.72 -9.30
N GLN A 365 -3.09 28.13 -8.04
CA GLN A 365 -2.49 27.31 -7.01
C GLN A 365 -3.50 26.30 -6.45
N ASN A 366 -3.02 25.11 -6.10
CA ASN A 366 -3.69 24.15 -5.26
C ASN A 366 -2.79 23.86 -4.06
N ASN A 367 -3.41 23.67 -2.91
CA ASN A 367 -2.64 23.30 -1.73
C ASN A 367 -3.48 22.47 -0.77
N ARG A 368 -2.81 21.73 0.07
CA ARG A 368 -3.43 20.99 1.17
C ARG A 368 -2.38 20.62 2.19
N VAL A 369 -2.78 20.70 3.46
CA VAL A 369 -2.12 20.03 4.56
C VAL A 369 -3.11 19.01 5.11
N SER A 370 -2.79 17.75 5.09
CA SER A 370 -3.70 16.71 5.60
C SER A 370 -2.94 15.67 6.41
N THR A 371 -3.58 15.24 7.48
CA THR A 371 -3.10 14.13 8.30
C THR A 371 -4.24 13.14 8.48
N THR A 372 -4.00 11.90 8.10
CA THR A 372 -4.94 10.79 8.32
C THR A 372 -4.29 9.80 9.27
N THR A 373 -4.96 9.55 10.39
CA THR A 373 -4.54 8.55 11.38
C THR A 373 -5.53 7.40 11.38
N THR A 374 -5.03 6.18 11.36
CA THR A 374 -5.84 4.96 11.35
C THR A 374 -5.43 4.04 12.48
N ALA A 375 -6.42 3.43 13.11
CA ALA A 375 -6.21 2.34 14.07
C ALA A 375 -7.17 1.21 13.69
N VAL A 376 -6.63 0.02 13.44
CA VAL A 376 -7.40 -1.15 13.00
C VAL A 376 -7.03 -2.34 13.85
N ASN A 377 -8.03 -3.10 14.29
CA ASN A 377 -7.87 -4.44 14.82
C ASN A 377 -8.80 -5.38 14.06
N GLN A 378 -8.21 -6.39 13.42
CA GLN A 378 -8.92 -7.39 12.66
C GLN A 378 -8.61 -8.77 13.21
N THR A 379 -9.65 -9.57 13.46
CA THR A 379 -9.53 -10.97 13.85
C THR A 379 -10.18 -11.83 12.80
N ASP A 380 -9.43 -12.73 12.19
CA ASP A 380 -9.88 -13.66 11.16
C ASP A 380 -9.78 -15.09 11.67
N LEU A 381 -10.77 -15.91 11.34
CA LEU A 381 -10.76 -17.35 11.47
C LEU A 381 -10.97 -17.96 10.10
N PHE A 382 -10.04 -18.80 9.66
CA PHE A 382 -10.11 -19.43 8.34
C PHE A 382 -9.61 -20.86 8.39
N GLY A 383 -10.14 -21.67 7.50
CA GLY A 383 -9.75 -23.06 7.46
C GLY A 383 -10.60 -23.93 6.54
N GLU A 384 -10.39 -25.22 6.67
CA GLU A 384 -11.06 -26.25 5.89
C GLU A 384 -11.69 -27.28 6.80
N PHE A 385 -12.82 -27.82 6.39
CA PHE A 385 -13.49 -28.91 7.11
C PHE A 385 -14.25 -29.82 6.12
N TYR A 386 -14.53 -31.05 6.52
CA TYR A 386 -15.32 -31.96 5.74
C TYR A 386 -16.72 -32.13 6.34
N LEU A 387 -17.74 -32.01 5.51
CA LEU A 387 -19.13 -32.25 5.86
C LEU A 387 -19.77 -33.20 4.83
N GLY A 388 -20.25 -34.37 5.26
CA GLY A 388 -20.88 -35.35 4.37
C GLY A 388 -19.99 -35.82 3.23
N GLY A 389 -18.66 -35.86 3.40
CA GLY A 389 -17.69 -36.25 2.36
C GLY A 389 -17.26 -35.07 1.46
N PHE A 390 -17.86 -33.92 1.56
CA PHE A 390 -17.46 -32.71 0.80
C PHE A 390 -16.46 -31.89 1.58
N LYS A 391 -15.37 -31.49 0.90
CA LYS A 391 -14.41 -30.53 1.41
C LYS A 391 -15.05 -29.13 1.33
N ASN A 392 -15.07 -28.45 2.46
CA ASN A 392 -15.52 -27.06 2.58
C ASN A 392 -14.37 -26.21 3.08
N SER A 393 -14.27 -24.99 2.59
CA SER A 393 -13.36 -23.97 3.11
C SER A 393 -14.13 -22.72 3.50
N PHE A 394 -13.67 -22.02 4.51
CA PHE A 394 -14.30 -20.81 4.98
C PHE A 394 -13.28 -19.79 5.46
N SER A 395 -13.68 -18.54 5.41
CA SER A 395 -13.00 -17.42 6.06
C SER A 395 -14.07 -16.51 6.64
N THR A 396 -13.92 -16.17 7.91
CA THR A 396 -14.79 -15.22 8.62
C THR A 396 -13.95 -14.36 9.54
N GLY A 397 -14.45 -13.18 9.90
CA GLY A 397 -13.70 -12.30 10.79
C GLY A 397 -14.50 -11.11 11.26
N LEU A 398 -13.88 -10.36 12.16
CA LEU A 398 -14.39 -9.12 12.73
C LEU A 398 -13.31 -8.06 12.60
N GLU A 399 -13.70 -6.86 12.18
CA GLU A 399 -12.82 -5.70 12.10
C GLU A 399 -13.39 -4.54 12.92
N PHE A 400 -12.52 -3.95 13.73
CA PHE A 400 -12.77 -2.68 14.39
C PHE A 400 -11.78 -1.68 13.87
N SER A 401 -12.28 -0.59 13.28
CA SER A 401 -11.42 0.43 12.70
C SER A 401 -11.86 1.82 13.12
N ARG A 402 -10.87 2.70 13.31
CA ARG A 402 -11.07 4.13 13.51
C ARG A 402 -10.16 4.90 12.57
N GLU A 403 -10.73 5.86 11.88
CA GLU A 403 -10.03 6.76 10.98
C GLU A 403 -10.35 8.20 11.37
N ASP A 404 -9.30 8.98 11.62
CA ASP A 404 -9.38 10.41 11.88
C ASP A 404 -8.61 11.14 10.77
N SER A 405 -9.29 12.01 10.01
CA SER A 405 -8.65 12.80 8.95
C SER A 405 -8.84 14.28 9.21
N LYS A 406 -7.73 15.01 9.29
CA LYS A 406 -7.69 16.47 9.42
C LYS A 406 -7.21 17.06 8.11
N ARG A 407 -7.84 18.14 7.67
CA ARG A 407 -7.46 18.88 6.45
C ARG A 407 -7.35 20.34 6.76
N ASP A 408 -6.31 20.95 6.19
CA ASP A 408 -6.03 22.38 6.26
C ASP A 408 -5.44 22.82 4.92
N GLY A 409 -5.05 24.07 4.79
CA GLY A 409 -4.43 24.60 3.58
C GLY A 409 -3.77 25.96 3.82
N TYR A 410 -3.05 26.41 2.81
CA TYR A 410 -2.37 27.70 2.79
C TYR A 410 -3.24 28.77 2.17
N THR A 411 -3.27 29.93 2.78
CA THR A 411 -3.77 31.14 2.13
C THR A 411 -2.62 31.78 1.36
N VAL A 412 -2.76 31.83 0.04
CA VAL A 412 -1.78 32.43 -0.84
C VAL A 412 -2.25 33.80 -1.27
N ASP A 413 -1.48 34.84 -0.91
CA ASP A 413 -1.70 36.19 -1.39
C ASP A 413 -1.10 36.33 -2.79
N THR A 414 -1.92 36.56 -3.77
CA THR A 414 -1.49 36.70 -5.17
C THR A 414 -1.27 38.13 -5.57
N ASN A 415 -1.55 39.11 -4.79
CA ASN A 415 -1.31 40.56 -4.89
C ASN A 415 -1.19 41.15 -6.33
N THR A 416 -1.80 40.51 -7.30
CA THR A 416 -1.70 40.81 -8.72
C THR A 416 -2.83 41.72 -9.22
N GLY A 417 -3.78 42.07 -8.35
CA GLY A 417 -4.99 42.82 -8.74
C GLY A 417 -5.99 41.99 -9.60
N LEU A 418 -5.66 40.74 -9.93
CA LEU A 418 -6.43 39.89 -10.83
C LEU A 418 -7.39 38.93 -10.10
N GLY A 419 -7.65 39.20 -8.83
CA GLY A 419 -8.44 38.30 -7.97
C GLY A 419 -7.59 37.14 -7.41
N SER A 420 -8.11 36.47 -6.41
CA SER A 420 -7.37 35.45 -5.68
C SER A 420 -6.83 34.33 -6.58
N ASN A 421 -5.58 33.96 -6.39
CA ASN A 421 -4.97 32.71 -6.87
C ASN A 421 -4.66 32.63 -8.37
N LYS A 422 -4.79 33.70 -9.16
CA LYS A 422 -4.49 33.63 -10.59
C LYS A 422 -3.36 34.55 -10.99
N CYS A 423 -2.47 34.09 -11.80
CA CYS A 423 -1.48 34.88 -12.50
C CYS A 423 -1.46 34.47 -13.97
N ASN A 424 -1.01 35.38 -14.83
CA ASN A 424 -1.07 35.19 -16.29
C ASN A 424 0.35 35.30 -16.91
N PRO A 425 1.17 34.26 -16.81
CA PRO A 425 2.47 34.23 -17.44
C PRO A 425 2.35 34.00 -18.95
N SER A 426 3.45 34.23 -19.65
CA SER A 426 3.56 33.85 -21.07
C SER A 426 3.34 32.34 -21.24
N LEU A 427 2.70 31.95 -22.32
CA LEU A 427 2.52 30.55 -22.69
C LEU A 427 3.86 29.89 -23.10
N ILE A 428 4.77 30.71 -23.62
CA ILE A 428 6.15 30.35 -23.95
C ILE A 428 7.00 30.80 -22.77
N GLY A 429 7.17 29.91 -21.80
CA GLY A 429 7.90 30.16 -20.55
C GLY A 429 9.37 30.27 -20.75
#